data_df54f741386b2324a5f13579af382262
#
_entry.id   df54f741386b2324a5f13579af382262
#
_cell.length_a   1.000
_cell.length_b   1.000
_cell.length_c   1.000
_cell.angle_alpha   90.00
_cell.angle_beta   90.00
_cell.angle_gamma   90.00
#
_symmetry.space_group_name_H-M   'P 1'
#
loop_
_entity.id
_entity.type
_entity.pdbx_description
1 polymer ?
#
loop_
_entity_poly.entity_id
_entity_poly.type
_entity_poly.pdbx_seq_one_letter_code
_entity_poly.pdbx_strand_id
1 'polypeptide(L)'
;MTNAAQSSETPAFSFSLAVASEEAIARLMADLALLLMPGDTIALSGGLGAGKTTCARALIRQLAGDPVLDVPSPTFTLIQSYDLPQFTLLHADLYRITSPREIDELDLFDNDPRNVRLIEWPEHAGNALPHDRIDIALSHHTGQAPSRRDVTLTGTGLGAARVERLSALLRFLNQTEFADAQRTRLAGDASSRSYARMTLPGTGIVPDSTALLMNSPR
;
A
#
# COMPACT_ATOMS: atom_id res chain seq x y z
N MET A 1 38.85 22.90 -12.26
CA MET A 1 37.52 22.81 -12.85
C MET A 1 36.74 21.73 -12.10
N THR A 2 36.02 22.14 -11.08
CA THR A 2 35.32 21.24 -10.15
C THR A 2 33.93 20.96 -10.75
N ASN A 3 33.76 19.74 -11.22
CA ASN A 3 32.47 19.29 -11.74
C ASN A 3 31.55 19.00 -10.53
N ALA A 4 30.69 19.94 -10.19
CA ALA A 4 29.64 19.72 -9.20
C ALA A 4 28.64 18.72 -9.83
N ALA A 5 28.68 17.47 -9.37
CA ALA A 5 27.61 16.52 -9.63
C ALA A 5 26.33 17.11 -9.03
N GLN A 6 25.43 17.59 -9.90
CA GLN A 6 24.06 17.90 -9.55
C GLN A 6 23.42 16.57 -9.12
N SER A 7 23.23 16.42 -7.82
CA SER A 7 22.31 15.40 -7.31
C SER A 7 20.92 15.76 -7.86
N SER A 8 20.49 15.03 -8.89
CA SER A 8 19.13 15.08 -9.36
C SER A 8 18.27 14.53 -8.22
N GLU A 9 17.72 15.42 -7.40
CA GLU A 9 16.68 15.03 -6.44
C GLU A 9 15.55 14.41 -7.27
N THR A 10 15.38 13.12 -7.12
CA THR A 10 14.26 12.40 -7.76
C THR A 10 12.96 12.95 -7.19
N PRO A 11 11.96 13.29 -8.02
CA PRO A 11 10.76 13.94 -7.55
C PRO A 11 10.08 13.10 -6.46
N ALA A 12 9.77 13.72 -5.34
CA ALA A 12 8.94 13.15 -4.29
C ALA A 12 7.54 13.74 -4.43
N PHE A 13 6.51 12.90 -4.21
CA PHE A 13 5.12 13.35 -4.14
C PHE A 13 4.49 12.88 -2.84
N SER A 14 3.76 13.75 -2.15
CA SER A 14 3.14 13.42 -0.87
C SER A 14 1.75 14.03 -0.74
N PHE A 15 0.86 13.31 -0.08
CA PHE A 15 -0.43 13.83 0.37
C PHE A 15 -0.88 13.14 1.66
N SER A 16 -1.79 13.79 2.39
CA SER A 16 -2.35 13.27 3.64
C SER A 16 -3.86 13.24 3.59
N LEU A 17 -4.45 12.28 4.30
CA LEU A 17 -5.89 12.14 4.48
C LEU A 17 -6.20 11.57 5.86
N ALA A 18 -7.42 11.84 6.34
CA ALA A 18 -7.93 11.19 7.54
C ALA A 18 -8.82 10.01 7.14
N VAL A 19 -8.61 8.87 7.78
CA VAL A 19 -9.46 7.67 7.63
C VAL A 19 -10.21 7.43 8.94
N ALA A 20 -11.51 7.23 8.83
CA ALA A 20 -12.40 7.16 10.00
C ALA A 20 -12.58 5.75 10.57
N SER A 21 -12.26 4.71 9.79
CA SER A 21 -12.53 3.31 10.15
C SER A 21 -11.58 2.35 9.44
N GLU A 22 -11.61 1.07 9.85
CA GLU A 22 -10.88 0.00 9.16
C GLU A 22 -11.38 -0.23 7.73
N GLU A 23 -12.69 -0.03 7.48
CA GLU A 23 -13.25 -0.12 6.12
C GLU A 23 -12.69 0.99 5.22
N ALA A 24 -12.48 2.20 5.76
CA ALA A 24 -11.85 3.29 5.01
C ALA A 24 -10.38 2.97 4.71
N ILE A 25 -9.65 2.33 5.63
CA ILE A 25 -8.31 1.80 5.38
C ILE A 25 -8.37 0.73 4.28
N ALA A 26 -9.31 -0.20 4.36
CA ALA A 26 -9.44 -1.26 3.38
C ALA A 26 -9.71 -0.70 1.96
N ARG A 27 -10.56 0.34 1.83
CA ARG A 27 -10.78 1.03 0.56
C ARG A 27 -9.51 1.70 0.03
N LEU A 28 -8.79 2.43 0.88
CA LEU A 28 -7.51 3.06 0.50
C LEU A 28 -6.50 2.03 0.01
N MET A 29 -6.37 0.90 0.71
CA MET A 29 -5.47 -0.18 0.32
C MET A 29 -5.92 -0.88 -0.96
N ALA A 30 -7.23 -0.99 -1.20
CA ALA A 30 -7.77 -1.50 -2.46
C ALA A 30 -7.46 -0.59 -3.65
N ASP A 31 -7.59 0.74 -3.47
CA ASP A 31 -7.23 1.72 -4.49
C ASP A 31 -5.72 1.70 -4.77
N LEU A 32 -4.87 1.58 -3.74
CA LEU A 32 -3.43 1.41 -3.90
C LEU A 32 -3.08 0.10 -4.63
N ALA A 33 -3.74 -1.01 -4.29
CA ALA A 33 -3.51 -2.31 -4.91
C ALA A 33 -3.68 -2.29 -6.44
N LEU A 34 -4.54 -1.42 -6.98
CA LEU A 34 -4.74 -1.26 -8.43
C LEU A 34 -3.53 -0.63 -9.13
N LEU A 35 -2.67 0.05 -8.38
CA LEU A 35 -1.55 0.84 -8.91
C LEU A 35 -0.20 0.15 -8.73
N LEU A 36 -0.12 -0.89 -7.89
CA LEU A 36 1.12 -1.59 -7.60
C LEU A 36 1.59 -2.40 -8.81
N MET A 37 2.91 -2.39 -8.98
CA MET A 37 3.61 -3.11 -10.02
C MET A 37 4.66 -4.05 -9.40
N PRO A 38 5.08 -5.11 -10.12
CA PRO A 38 6.22 -5.91 -9.70
C PRO A 38 7.43 -5.04 -9.36
N GLY A 39 8.09 -5.31 -8.24
CA GLY A 39 9.24 -4.58 -7.74
C GLY A 39 8.95 -3.42 -6.80
N ASP A 40 7.68 -2.99 -6.65
CA ASP A 40 7.32 -1.91 -5.74
C ASP A 40 7.65 -2.28 -4.28
N THR A 41 8.10 -1.28 -3.52
CA THR A 41 8.32 -1.39 -2.07
C THR A 41 7.35 -0.45 -1.34
N ILE A 42 6.62 -0.99 -0.38
CA ILE A 42 5.68 -0.25 0.48
C ILE A 42 6.20 -0.31 1.92
N ALA A 43 6.40 0.84 2.54
CA ALA A 43 6.91 0.98 3.90
C ALA A 43 5.82 1.55 4.82
N LEU A 44 5.44 0.79 5.85
CA LEU A 44 4.39 1.13 6.80
C LEU A 44 5.01 1.59 8.12
N SER A 45 4.96 2.89 8.40
CA SER A 45 5.48 3.49 9.64
C SER A 45 4.37 3.96 10.57
N GLY A 46 4.71 4.14 11.85
CA GLY A 46 3.79 4.60 12.88
C GLY A 46 3.95 3.83 14.18
N GLY A 47 3.47 4.39 15.29
CA GLY A 47 3.59 3.82 16.62
C GLY A 47 2.91 2.45 16.77
N LEU A 48 3.11 1.83 17.94
CA LEU A 48 2.43 0.58 18.28
C LEU A 48 0.91 0.80 18.28
N GLY A 49 0.15 -0.11 17.64
CA GLY A 49 -1.30 0.02 17.50
C GLY A 49 -1.78 1.06 16.48
N ALA A 50 -0.90 1.70 15.72
CA ALA A 50 -1.29 2.69 14.70
C ALA A 50 -2.10 2.10 13.54
N GLY A 51 -2.02 0.78 13.30
CA GLY A 51 -2.79 0.09 12.25
C GLY A 51 -1.95 -0.40 11.06
N LYS A 52 -0.63 -0.51 11.22
CA LYS A 52 0.27 -1.01 10.16
C LYS A 52 -0.15 -2.38 9.65
N THR A 53 -0.33 -3.35 10.55
CA THR A 53 -0.78 -4.71 10.19
C THR A 53 -2.21 -4.72 9.64
N THR A 54 -3.08 -3.78 10.04
CA THR A 54 -4.41 -3.62 9.43
C THR A 54 -4.28 -3.18 7.97
N CYS A 55 -3.40 -2.23 7.66
CA CYS A 55 -3.10 -1.83 6.28
C CYS A 55 -2.49 -3.00 5.50
N ALA A 56 -1.51 -3.70 6.06
CA ALA A 56 -0.86 -4.85 5.43
C ALA A 56 -1.88 -5.93 5.07
N ARG A 57 -2.71 -6.32 6.03
CA ARG A 57 -3.78 -7.31 5.83
C ARG A 57 -4.77 -6.90 4.74
N ALA A 58 -5.22 -5.65 4.77
CA ALA A 58 -6.15 -5.14 3.78
C ALA A 58 -5.54 -5.16 2.37
N LEU A 59 -4.29 -4.73 2.23
CA LEU A 59 -3.58 -4.74 0.95
C LEU A 59 -3.39 -6.17 0.40
N ILE A 60 -2.89 -7.08 1.23
CA ILE A 60 -2.62 -8.47 0.84
C ILE A 60 -3.91 -9.17 0.41
N ARG A 61 -5.01 -9.03 1.18
CA ARG A 61 -6.32 -9.59 0.84
C ARG A 61 -6.84 -9.08 -0.50
N GLN A 62 -6.69 -7.79 -0.78
CA GLN A 62 -7.08 -7.22 -2.07
C GLN A 62 -6.23 -7.76 -3.24
N LEU A 63 -4.93 -7.90 -3.05
CA LEU A 63 -4.03 -8.43 -4.06
C LEU A 63 -4.26 -9.92 -4.32
N ALA A 64 -4.58 -10.69 -3.27
CA ALA A 64 -4.92 -12.11 -3.35
C ALA A 64 -6.34 -12.35 -3.93
N GLY A 65 -7.22 -11.33 -3.92
CA GLY A 65 -8.64 -11.51 -4.25
C GLY A 65 -9.40 -12.37 -3.25
N ASP A 66 -8.87 -12.53 -2.03
CA ASP A 66 -9.44 -13.34 -0.95
C ASP A 66 -9.65 -12.48 0.31
N PRO A 67 -10.89 -12.04 0.59
CA PRO A 67 -11.19 -11.17 1.73
C PRO A 67 -11.06 -11.86 3.10
N VAL A 68 -11.02 -13.20 3.13
CA VAL A 68 -10.91 -13.98 4.37
C VAL A 68 -9.54 -14.60 4.58
N LEU A 69 -8.59 -14.35 3.66
CA LEU A 69 -7.21 -14.82 3.79
C LEU A 69 -6.65 -14.47 5.17
N ASP A 70 -6.09 -15.45 5.86
CA ASP A 70 -5.41 -15.21 7.12
C ASP A 70 -4.06 -14.51 6.87
N VAL A 71 -3.91 -13.31 7.44
CA VAL A 71 -2.71 -12.49 7.29
C VAL A 71 -2.26 -12.05 8.69
N PRO A 72 -1.51 -12.87 9.40
CA PRO A 72 -0.90 -12.49 10.68
C PRO A 72 0.24 -11.48 10.45
N SER A 73 0.58 -10.71 11.49
CA SER A 73 1.85 -9.97 11.49
C SER A 73 3.01 -10.95 11.62
N PRO A 74 4.04 -10.88 10.76
CA PRO A 74 5.20 -11.77 10.81
C PRO A 74 6.22 -11.38 11.89
N THR A 75 5.77 -10.84 13.03
CA THR A 75 6.65 -10.37 14.11
C THR A 75 7.64 -11.44 14.61
N PHE A 76 7.30 -12.73 14.49
CA PHE A 76 8.18 -13.83 14.91
C PHE A 76 8.96 -14.46 13.75
N THR A 77 8.33 -14.61 12.59
CA THR A 77 8.94 -15.17 11.38
C THR A 77 9.74 -14.15 10.60
N LEU A 78 9.59 -12.87 10.91
CA LEU A 78 10.16 -11.68 10.28
C LEU A 78 9.66 -11.45 8.86
N ILE A 79 9.51 -12.49 8.05
CA ILE A 79 9.00 -12.42 6.67
C ILE A 79 7.96 -13.52 6.45
N GLN A 80 6.89 -13.17 5.75
CA GLN A 80 5.89 -14.09 5.21
C GLN A 80 5.71 -13.81 3.72
N SER A 81 5.81 -14.85 2.90
CA SER A 81 5.62 -14.76 1.44
C SER A 81 4.19 -15.10 1.05
N TYR A 82 3.67 -14.37 0.05
CA TYR A 82 2.38 -14.62 -0.58
C TYR A 82 2.58 -14.69 -2.09
N ASP A 83 2.35 -15.87 -2.67
CA ASP A 83 2.41 -16.05 -4.11
C ASP A 83 1.10 -15.58 -4.74
N LEU A 84 1.17 -14.47 -5.43
CA LEU A 84 0.04 -13.81 -6.07
C LEU A 84 0.12 -13.99 -7.60
N PRO A 85 -0.99 -13.85 -8.34
CA PRO A 85 -1.00 -14.11 -9.78
C PRO A 85 0.01 -13.29 -10.60
N GLN A 86 0.42 -12.12 -10.12
CA GLN A 86 1.28 -11.19 -10.85
C GLN A 86 2.71 -11.10 -10.33
N PHE A 87 2.92 -11.39 -9.05
CA PHE A 87 4.22 -11.30 -8.35
C PHE A 87 4.13 -12.02 -7.01
N THR A 88 5.26 -12.32 -6.41
CA THR A 88 5.33 -12.70 -4.99
C THR A 88 5.39 -11.46 -4.14
N LEU A 89 4.56 -11.39 -3.08
CA LEU A 89 4.63 -10.32 -2.08
C LEU A 89 5.35 -10.83 -0.84
N LEU A 90 6.38 -10.11 -0.41
CA LEU A 90 7.10 -10.35 0.82
C LEU A 90 6.57 -9.37 1.89
N HIS A 91 5.86 -9.89 2.88
CA HIS A 91 5.42 -9.12 4.05
C HIS A 91 6.45 -9.28 5.16
N ALA A 92 7.11 -8.19 5.53
CA ALA A 92 8.13 -8.16 6.57
C ALA A 92 7.67 -7.29 7.77
N ASP A 93 8.00 -7.72 8.99
CA ASP A 93 7.84 -6.92 10.21
C ASP A 93 9.21 -6.80 10.89
N LEU A 94 9.78 -5.61 10.83
CA LEU A 94 11.13 -5.34 11.31
C LEU A 94 11.17 -4.86 12.77
N TYR A 95 10.05 -4.91 13.51
CA TYR A 95 9.98 -4.43 14.89
C TYR A 95 11.07 -4.98 15.80
N ARG A 96 11.47 -6.24 15.60
CA ARG A 96 12.47 -6.93 16.42
C ARG A 96 13.90 -6.79 15.91
N ILE A 97 14.09 -6.23 14.73
CA ILE A 97 15.42 -6.00 14.15
C ILE A 97 16.12 -4.88 14.90
N THR A 98 17.33 -5.13 15.35
CA THR A 98 18.11 -4.21 16.16
C THR A 98 19.44 -3.79 15.52
N SER A 99 19.85 -4.49 14.46
CA SER A 99 21.11 -4.20 13.77
C SER A 99 21.00 -4.32 12.25
N PRO A 100 21.79 -3.54 11.48
CA PRO A 100 21.82 -3.65 10.01
C PRO A 100 22.20 -5.05 9.50
N ARG A 101 23.03 -5.81 10.24
CA ARG A 101 23.44 -7.17 9.84
C ARG A 101 22.27 -8.13 9.80
N GLU A 102 21.32 -7.99 10.72
CA GLU A 102 20.11 -8.81 10.71
C GLU A 102 19.26 -8.54 9.45
N ILE A 103 19.27 -7.33 8.92
CA ILE A 103 18.59 -7.01 7.65
C ILE A 103 19.26 -7.71 6.47
N ASP A 104 20.60 -7.72 6.44
CA ASP A 104 21.36 -8.39 5.36
C ASP A 104 21.09 -9.91 5.37
N GLU A 105 20.95 -10.52 6.55
CA GLU A 105 20.62 -11.95 6.71
C GLU A 105 19.21 -12.34 6.26
N LEU A 106 18.30 -11.36 6.13
CA LEU A 106 16.93 -11.63 5.69
C LEU A 106 16.79 -11.78 4.17
N ASP A 107 17.79 -11.42 3.38
CA ASP A 107 17.74 -11.35 1.91
C ASP A 107 16.51 -10.58 1.38
N LEU A 108 15.94 -9.67 2.20
CA LEU A 108 14.68 -8.99 1.88
C LEU A 108 14.79 -8.13 0.61
N PHE A 109 15.98 -7.55 0.37
CA PHE A 109 16.23 -6.63 -0.74
C PHE A 109 17.01 -7.26 -1.89
N ASP A 110 17.66 -8.41 -1.67
CA ASP A 110 18.51 -9.10 -2.65
C ASP A 110 17.75 -10.16 -3.48
N ASN A 111 16.47 -10.36 -3.18
CA ASN A 111 15.58 -11.29 -3.87
C ASN A 111 15.20 -10.82 -5.30
N ASP A 112 14.40 -11.62 -5.99
CA ASP A 112 13.86 -11.29 -7.33
C ASP A 112 13.36 -9.83 -7.35
N PRO A 113 13.89 -8.99 -8.26
CA PRO A 113 13.52 -7.57 -8.35
C PRO A 113 12.04 -7.37 -8.70
N ARG A 114 11.32 -8.43 -9.09
CA ARG A 114 9.87 -8.39 -9.33
C ARG A 114 9.05 -8.58 -8.05
N ASN A 115 9.66 -8.99 -6.94
CA ASN A 115 8.95 -9.13 -5.69
C ASN A 115 8.45 -7.77 -5.19
N VAL A 116 7.17 -7.73 -4.80
CA VAL A 116 6.62 -6.58 -4.06
C VAL A 116 6.96 -6.76 -2.59
N ARG A 117 7.47 -5.72 -1.97
CA ARG A 117 7.86 -5.72 -0.55
C ARG A 117 6.91 -4.84 0.23
N LEU A 118 6.35 -5.40 1.31
CA LEU A 118 5.48 -4.70 2.25
C LEU A 118 6.13 -4.79 3.63
N ILE A 119 6.60 -3.66 4.14
CA ILE A 119 7.52 -3.61 5.28
C ILE A 119 6.87 -2.82 6.40
N GLU A 120 6.61 -3.45 7.55
CA GLU A 120 6.25 -2.80 8.81
C GLU A 120 7.53 -2.41 9.57
N TRP A 121 7.52 -1.27 10.25
CA TRP A 121 8.66 -0.70 10.98
C TRP A 121 9.89 -0.47 10.11
N PRO A 122 9.74 0.26 8.99
CA PRO A 122 10.81 0.47 8.02
C PRO A 122 12.03 1.21 8.60
N GLU A 123 11.85 1.97 9.68
CA GLU A 123 12.93 2.68 10.37
C GLU A 123 14.04 1.74 10.87
N HIS A 124 13.72 0.47 11.11
CA HIS A 124 14.71 -0.54 11.51
C HIS A 124 15.57 -1.04 10.34
N ALA A 125 15.13 -0.83 9.10
CA ALA A 125 15.94 -1.17 7.93
C ALA A 125 17.04 -0.13 7.62
N GLY A 126 16.92 1.08 8.17
CA GLY A 126 17.93 2.14 7.97
C GLY A 126 18.19 2.41 6.49
N ASN A 127 19.47 2.34 6.10
CA ASN A 127 19.92 2.61 4.72
C ASN A 127 19.63 1.47 3.73
N ALA A 128 19.16 0.31 4.20
CA ALA A 128 18.82 -0.80 3.31
C ALA A 128 17.49 -0.58 2.55
N LEU A 129 16.64 0.36 3.01
CA LEU A 129 15.41 0.69 2.30
C LEU A 129 15.69 1.22 0.90
N PRO A 130 15.04 0.66 -0.15
CA PRO A 130 15.15 1.19 -1.50
C PRO A 130 14.72 2.66 -1.58
N HIS A 131 15.42 3.43 -2.42
CA HIS A 131 15.03 4.81 -2.70
C HIS A 131 13.64 4.87 -3.36
N ASP A 132 13.40 3.99 -4.33
CA ASP A 132 12.13 3.90 -5.06
C ASP A 132 11.11 3.16 -4.19
N ARG A 133 10.23 3.90 -3.49
CA ARG A 133 9.26 3.30 -2.59
C ARG A 133 8.03 4.17 -2.35
N ILE A 134 7.06 3.59 -1.68
CA ILE A 134 5.85 4.23 -1.16
C ILE A 134 5.89 4.14 0.37
N ASP A 135 6.07 5.25 1.04
CA ASP A 135 5.98 5.36 2.49
C ASP A 135 4.53 5.67 2.89
N ILE A 136 3.98 4.92 3.84
CA ILE A 136 2.65 5.14 4.44
C ILE A 136 2.84 5.33 5.93
N ALA A 137 2.75 6.57 6.38
CA ALA A 137 2.85 6.93 7.79
C ALA A 137 1.46 7.01 8.42
N LEU A 138 1.27 6.26 9.52
CA LEU A 138 0.03 6.16 10.27
C LEU A 138 0.18 6.81 11.64
N SER A 139 -0.73 7.70 12.00
CA SER A 139 -0.81 8.28 13.34
C SER A 139 -2.24 8.29 13.87
N HIS A 140 -2.37 8.25 15.21
CA HIS A 140 -3.67 8.44 15.83
C HIS A 140 -4.11 9.89 15.66
N HIS A 141 -5.35 10.09 15.23
CA HIS A 141 -5.90 11.44 15.16
C HIS A 141 -6.16 11.97 16.57
N THR A 142 -5.53 13.09 16.92
CA THR A 142 -5.65 13.68 18.25
C THR A 142 -7.04 14.25 18.50
N GLY A 143 -7.67 13.86 19.62
CA GLY A 143 -8.94 14.45 20.10
C GLY A 143 -10.22 13.91 19.47
N GLN A 144 -10.18 12.78 18.75
CA GLN A 144 -11.36 12.16 18.13
C GLN A 144 -11.44 10.64 18.42
N ALA A 145 -12.43 9.97 17.78
CA ALA A 145 -12.67 8.55 17.98
C ALA A 145 -11.40 7.69 17.82
N PRO A 146 -11.20 6.66 18.67
CA PRO A 146 -10.00 5.81 18.64
C PRO A 146 -9.72 5.11 17.31
N SER A 147 -10.75 4.95 16.46
CA SER A 147 -10.63 4.35 15.13
C SER A 147 -10.09 5.30 14.06
N ARG A 148 -10.10 6.61 14.31
CA ARG A 148 -9.65 7.59 13.31
C ARG A 148 -8.14 7.66 13.27
N ARG A 149 -7.61 7.66 12.05
CA ARG A 149 -6.17 7.76 11.76
C ARG A 149 -5.90 8.88 10.78
N ASP A 150 -4.78 9.54 10.96
CA ASP A 150 -4.16 10.37 9.92
C ASP A 150 -3.18 9.48 9.15
N VAL A 151 -3.30 9.49 7.84
CA VAL A 151 -2.48 8.71 6.93
C VAL A 151 -1.77 9.66 5.98
N THR A 152 -0.44 9.62 5.97
CA THR A 152 0.38 10.34 5.00
C THR A 152 1.03 9.34 4.06
N LEU A 153 0.82 9.53 2.76
CA LEU A 153 1.47 8.75 1.72
C LEU A 153 2.55 9.61 1.05
N THR A 154 3.76 9.08 0.98
CA THR A 154 4.87 9.73 0.29
C THR A 154 5.51 8.74 -0.67
N GLY A 155 5.62 9.11 -1.94
CA GLY A 155 6.33 8.34 -2.94
C GLY A 155 7.67 8.98 -3.27
N THR A 156 8.72 8.18 -3.38
CA THR A 156 10.04 8.57 -3.84
C THR A 156 10.43 7.75 -5.06
N GLY A 157 11.21 8.33 -5.95
CA GLY A 157 11.58 7.66 -7.21
C GLY A 157 10.37 7.18 -8.00
N LEU A 158 10.35 5.91 -8.39
CA LEU A 158 9.21 5.28 -9.07
C LEU A 158 7.92 5.29 -8.24
N GLY A 159 8.03 5.29 -6.91
CA GLY A 159 6.91 5.39 -5.99
C GLY A 159 6.16 6.71 -6.09
N ALA A 160 6.84 7.81 -6.47
CA ALA A 160 6.23 9.13 -6.61
C ALA A 160 5.05 9.11 -7.60
N ALA A 161 5.24 8.51 -8.77
CA ALA A 161 4.19 8.39 -9.78
C ALA A 161 2.99 7.54 -9.29
N ARG A 162 3.24 6.52 -8.45
CA ARG A 162 2.16 5.71 -7.83
C ARG A 162 1.32 6.54 -6.88
N VAL A 163 1.98 7.30 -5.99
CA VAL A 163 1.31 8.11 -4.97
C VAL A 163 0.57 9.29 -5.61
N GLU A 164 1.14 9.95 -6.62
CA GLU A 164 0.47 10.99 -7.39
C GLU A 164 -0.80 10.47 -8.07
N ARG A 165 -0.70 9.30 -8.70
CA ARG A 165 -1.82 8.65 -9.37
C ARG A 165 -2.91 8.22 -8.37
N LEU A 166 -2.53 7.72 -7.19
CA LEU A 166 -3.47 7.42 -6.11
C LEU A 166 -4.21 8.67 -5.65
N SER A 167 -3.50 9.78 -5.43
CA SER A 167 -4.10 11.06 -5.08
C SER A 167 -5.11 11.54 -6.14
N ALA A 168 -4.78 11.39 -7.43
CA ALA A 168 -5.69 11.73 -8.52
C ALA A 168 -6.92 10.82 -8.54
N LEU A 169 -6.74 9.52 -8.34
CA LEU A 169 -7.82 8.53 -8.27
C LEU A 169 -8.78 8.85 -7.11
N LEU A 170 -8.26 9.10 -5.91
CA LEU A 170 -9.09 9.44 -4.74
C LEU A 170 -9.88 10.74 -4.95
N ARG A 171 -9.26 11.77 -5.55
CA ARG A 171 -9.96 13.01 -5.90
C ARG A 171 -11.09 12.76 -6.91
N PHE A 172 -10.85 11.92 -7.92
CA PHE A 172 -11.87 11.55 -8.88
C PHE A 172 -13.03 10.80 -8.21
N LEU A 173 -12.74 9.78 -7.40
CA LEU A 173 -13.76 8.98 -6.72
C LEU A 173 -14.61 9.83 -5.76
N ASN A 174 -13.99 10.78 -5.05
CA ASN A 174 -14.70 11.70 -4.15
C ASN A 174 -15.69 12.64 -4.86
N GLN A 175 -15.62 12.76 -6.19
CA GLN A 175 -16.58 13.49 -7.00
C GLN A 175 -17.73 12.62 -7.53
N THR A 176 -17.74 11.33 -7.18
CA THR A 176 -18.72 10.35 -7.62
C THR A 176 -19.49 9.77 -6.42
N GLU A 177 -20.62 9.14 -6.68
CA GLU A 177 -21.35 8.37 -5.67
C GLU A 177 -20.58 7.15 -5.16
N PHE A 178 -19.51 6.71 -5.87
CA PHE A 178 -18.71 5.54 -5.56
C PHE A 178 -17.53 5.82 -4.60
N ALA A 179 -17.46 6.98 -3.97
CA ALA A 179 -16.39 7.31 -3.02
C ALA A 179 -16.26 6.24 -1.92
N ASP A 180 -17.40 5.80 -1.35
CA ASP A 180 -17.45 4.81 -0.27
C ASP A 180 -17.76 3.38 -0.74
N ALA A 181 -17.81 3.13 -2.06
CA ALA A 181 -18.08 1.80 -2.60
C ALA A 181 -17.01 0.78 -2.16
N GLN A 182 -17.40 -0.46 -2.00
CA GLN A 182 -16.46 -1.58 -1.87
C GLN A 182 -15.75 -1.80 -3.20
N ARG A 183 -14.44 -2.12 -3.13
CA ARG A 183 -13.62 -2.44 -4.30
C ARG A 183 -13.30 -3.92 -4.29
N THR A 184 -13.62 -4.59 -5.39
CA THR A 184 -13.20 -5.99 -5.61
C THR A 184 -12.35 -6.02 -6.86
N ARG A 185 -11.07 -6.39 -6.70
CA ARG A 185 -10.15 -6.53 -7.83
C ARG A 185 -10.69 -7.63 -8.75
N LEU A 186 -10.72 -7.36 -10.04
CA LEU A 186 -11.03 -8.36 -11.06
C LEU A 186 -9.73 -9.00 -11.56
N ALA A 187 -9.80 -10.30 -11.89
CA ALA A 187 -8.69 -10.98 -12.52
C ALA A 187 -8.32 -10.22 -13.80
N GLY A 188 -7.04 -9.85 -13.93
CA GLY A 188 -6.52 -9.19 -15.12
C GLY A 188 -6.39 -10.17 -16.27
N ASP A 189 -6.51 -9.65 -17.49
CA ASP A 189 -6.05 -10.32 -18.68
C ASP A 189 -4.53 -10.08 -18.86
N ALA A 190 -3.95 -10.53 -19.96
CA ALA A 190 -2.54 -10.32 -20.30
C ALA A 190 -2.17 -8.84 -20.57
N SER A 191 -3.08 -7.90 -20.33
CA SER A 191 -2.85 -6.47 -20.52
C SER A 191 -2.24 -5.83 -19.27
N SER A 192 -1.58 -4.68 -19.46
CA SER A 192 -1.04 -3.86 -18.37
C SER A 192 -2.13 -3.15 -17.53
N ARG A 193 -3.40 -3.36 -17.89
CA ARG A 193 -4.53 -2.71 -17.21
C ARG A 193 -4.96 -3.50 -15.97
N SER A 194 -5.37 -2.79 -14.93
CA SER A 194 -6.00 -3.37 -13.76
C SER A 194 -7.45 -2.88 -13.64
N TYR A 195 -8.30 -3.76 -13.14
CA TYR A 195 -9.72 -3.49 -13.02
C TYR A 195 -10.22 -3.79 -11.61
N ALA A 196 -11.14 -2.96 -11.12
CA ALA A 196 -11.91 -3.25 -9.91
C ALA A 196 -13.40 -3.02 -10.16
N ARG A 197 -14.21 -3.92 -9.64
CA ARG A 197 -15.64 -3.68 -9.47
C ARG A 197 -15.85 -2.85 -8.22
N MET A 198 -16.55 -1.74 -8.37
CA MET A 198 -17.02 -0.92 -7.27
C MET A 198 -18.49 -1.27 -7.01
N THR A 199 -18.83 -1.56 -5.75
CA THR A 199 -20.19 -1.92 -5.35
C THR A 199 -20.63 -1.03 -4.19
N LEU A 200 -21.75 -0.34 -4.38
CA LEU A 200 -22.48 0.34 -3.31
C LEU A 200 -23.63 -0.57 -2.89
N PRO A 201 -23.69 -0.98 -1.62
CA PRO A 201 -24.81 -1.77 -1.11
C PRO A 201 -26.12 -1.01 -1.26
N GLY A 202 -27.13 -1.68 -1.79
CA GLY A 202 -28.48 -1.16 -1.84
C GLY A 202 -29.14 -1.12 -0.45
N THR A 203 -30.27 -0.46 -0.36
CA THR A 203 -31.05 -0.32 0.90
C THR A 203 -32.11 -1.39 1.09
N GLY A 204 -31.99 -2.53 0.42
CA GLY A 204 -32.99 -3.63 0.44
C GLY A 204 -34.18 -3.41 -0.50
N ILE A 205 -34.59 -2.17 -0.73
CA ILE A 205 -35.62 -1.79 -1.73
C ILE A 205 -34.94 -1.34 -3.04
N VAL A 206 -33.76 -0.72 -2.94
CA VAL A 206 -32.94 -0.33 -4.08
C VAL A 206 -31.85 -1.37 -4.26
N PRO A 207 -31.66 -1.92 -5.48
CA PRO A 207 -30.58 -2.88 -5.74
C PRO A 207 -29.20 -2.24 -5.59
N ASP A 208 -28.20 -3.10 -5.44
CA ASP A 208 -26.79 -2.66 -5.43
C ASP A 208 -26.45 -1.90 -6.71
N SER A 209 -25.78 -0.77 -6.57
CA SER A 209 -25.19 -0.04 -7.71
C SER A 209 -23.78 -0.52 -7.93
N THR A 210 -23.41 -0.80 -9.19
CA THR A 210 -22.07 -1.26 -9.54
C THR A 210 -21.46 -0.40 -10.65
N ALA A 211 -20.15 -0.19 -10.56
CA ALA A 211 -19.37 0.44 -11.61
C ALA A 211 -18.05 -0.31 -11.80
N LEU A 212 -17.42 -0.13 -12.96
CA LEU A 212 -16.11 -0.67 -13.27
C LEU A 212 -15.06 0.45 -13.22
N LEU A 213 -14.11 0.32 -12.33
CA LEU A 213 -12.92 1.16 -12.29
C LEU A 213 -11.82 0.52 -13.11
N MET A 214 -11.30 1.23 -14.10
CA MET A 214 -10.17 0.80 -14.92
C MET A 214 -8.96 1.68 -14.63
N ASN A 215 -7.85 1.07 -14.27
CA ASN A 215 -6.54 1.70 -14.22
C ASN A 215 -5.74 1.29 -15.46
N SER A 216 -5.33 2.27 -16.26
CA SER A 216 -4.47 2.06 -17.44
C SER A 216 -3.13 2.77 -17.17
N PRO A 217 -2.03 2.05 -16.93
CA PRO A 217 -0.70 2.66 -16.88
C PRO A 217 -0.41 3.34 -18.22
N ARG A 218 0.23 4.49 -18.18
CA ARG A 218 0.74 5.18 -19.38
C ARG A 218 2.08 4.63 -19.75
#